data_a6d6ae937a83c6d436560c8af49c6fcf
#
_entry.id   a6d6ae937a83c6d436560c8af49c6fcf
#
_cell.length_a   1.000
_cell.length_b   1.000
_cell.length_c   1.000
_cell.angle_alpha   90.00
_cell.angle_beta   90.00
_cell.angle_gamma   90.00
#
_symmetry.space_group_name_H-M   'P 1'
#
loop_
_entity.id
_entity.type
_entity.pdbx_description
1 polymer ?
#
loop_
_entity_poly.entity_id
_entity_poly.type
_entity_poly.pdbx_seq_one_letter_code
_entity_poly.pdbx_strand_id
1 'polypeptide(L)'
;CLAEIDEGELIDVFCDVVIRNTTDKFDHFYDNVEMDLLKALCLYVYEEYPPEQRTFAEAYKLLLNKSVDMLDSIFERLPTNHPAKGPYQLFAKAEKVKGNAVLGLGTRLQILQNKLVQQITSHTDIDLSLPGKEKCAYFCITSDQDSTFDMLATLFTSFLIIKLVRLADRTEERVLPVPVSFILDEFPNIGV
;
A
#
# COMPACT_ATOMS: atom_id res chain seq x y z
N CYS A 1 0.41 4.73 -7.23
CA CYS A 1 0.03 4.09 -5.98
C CYS A 1 -0.30 2.62 -6.17
N LEU A 2 -1.57 2.18 -6.38
CA LEU A 2 -1.80 0.75 -6.67
C LEU A 2 -1.19 0.31 -8.01
N ALA A 3 -0.99 1.23 -8.96
CA ALA A 3 -0.29 0.95 -10.21
C ALA A 3 1.17 0.48 -10.02
N GLU A 4 1.79 0.78 -8.87
CA GLU A 4 3.15 0.35 -8.55
C GLU A 4 3.23 -1.09 -8.02
N ILE A 5 2.07 -1.72 -7.77
CA ILE A 5 2.00 -3.06 -7.18
C ILE A 5 2.38 -4.18 -8.16
N ASP A 6 2.58 -3.87 -9.45
CA ASP A 6 3.03 -4.82 -10.48
C ASP A 6 2.32 -6.20 -10.38
N GLU A 7 1.13 -6.31 -10.97
CA GLU A 7 0.37 -7.56 -11.04
C GLU A 7 0.09 -8.23 -9.67
N GLY A 8 0.10 -7.44 -8.58
CA GLY A 8 -0.16 -7.93 -7.23
C GLY A 8 1.04 -8.48 -6.48
N GLU A 9 2.23 -8.61 -7.10
CA GLU A 9 3.43 -9.13 -6.42
C GLU A 9 3.90 -8.28 -5.23
N LEU A 10 3.68 -6.96 -5.29
CA LEU A 10 4.09 -6.03 -4.23
C LEU A 10 2.98 -5.72 -3.22
N ILE A 11 1.83 -6.38 -3.34
CA ILE A 11 0.70 -6.10 -2.44
C ILE A 11 1.04 -6.39 -0.97
N ASP A 12 1.79 -7.44 -0.72
CA ASP A 12 2.18 -7.83 0.64
C ASP A 12 3.07 -6.76 1.27
N VAL A 13 4.05 -6.27 0.52
CA VAL A 13 4.94 -5.19 0.97
C VAL A 13 4.15 -3.90 1.19
N PHE A 14 3.25 -3.55 0.25
CA PHE A 14 2.40 -2.37 0.38
C PHE A 14 1.57 -2.41 1.67
N CYS A 15 0.87 -3.51 1.91
CA CYS A 15 0.02 -3.66 3.09
C CYS A 15 0.84 -3.69 4.38
N ASP A 16 2.01 -4.36 4.39
CA ASP A 16 2.90 -4.40 5.54
C ASP A 16 3.41 -2.99 5.90
N VAL A 17 3.87 -2.22 4.92
CA VAL A 17 4.30 -0.83 5.13
C VAL A 17 3.15 0.04 5.67
N VAL A 18 1.94 -0.09 5.10
CA VAL A 18 0.79 0.68 5.57
C VAL A 18 0.43 0.32 7.01
N ILE A 19 0.30 -0.97 7.34
CA ILE A 19 -0.11 -1.41 8.67
C ILE A 19 0.94 -1.03 9.72
N ARG A 20 2.22 -1.26 9.47
CA ARG A 20 3.30 -0.97 10.43
C ARG A 20 3.45 0.53 10.71
N ASN A 21 3.27 1.36 9.70
CA ASN A 21 3.45 2.82 9.85
C ASN A 21 2.19 3.57 10.28
N THR A 22 1.13 2.86 10.58
CA THR A 22 -0.12 3.44 11.08
C THR A 22 -0.51 2.90 12.46
N THR A 23 0.41 2.24 13.17
CA THR A 23 0.16 1.69 14.51
C THR A 23 1.19 2.17 15.52
N ASP A 24 0.74 2.58 16.69
CA ASP A 24 1.62 2.94 17.81
C ASP A 24 2.06 1.72 18.61
N LYS A 25 1.23 0.67 18.63
CA LYS A 25 1.49 -0.59 19.34
C LYS A 25 1.06 -1.76 18.47
N PHE A 26 2.04 -2.57 18.09
CA PHE A 26 1.81 -3.73 17.27
C PHE A 26 1.06 -4.82 18.05
N ASP A 27 -0.15 -5.17 17.58
CA ASP A 27 -0.92 -6.33 18.03
C ASP A 27 -0.99 -7.35 16.89
N HIS A 28 -0.16 -8.37 16.96
CA HIS A 28 -0.01 -9.37 15.90
C HIS A 28 -1.32 -9.97 15.39
N PHE A 29 -2.31 -10.14 16.27
CA PHE A 29 -3.58 -10.73 15.86
C PHE A 29 -4.42 -9.73 15.06
N TYR A 30 -4.67 -8.55 15.63
CA TYR A 30 -5.50 -7.54 14.96
C TYR A 30 -4.83 -6.99 13.70
N ASP A 31 -3.53 -6.70 13.75
CA ASP A 31 -2.78 -6.20 12.60
C ASP A 31 -2.80 -7.18 11.42
N ASN A 32 -2.72 -8.49 11.68
CA ASN A 32 -2.84 -9.50 10.62
C ASN A 32 -4.25 -9.56 10.03
N VAL A 33 -5.30 -9.46 10.83
CA VAL A 33 -6.70 -9.46 10.34
C VAL A 33 -6.97 -8.20 9.51
N GLU A 34 -6.48 -7.05 9.93
CA GLU A 34 -6.57 -5.79 9.19
C GLU A 34 -5.75 -5.83 7.91
N MET A 35 -4.56 -6.45 7.93
CA MET A 35 -3.71 -6.66 6.77
C MET A 35 -4.39 -7.54 5.72
N ASP A 36 -5.00 -8.65 6.13
CA ASP A 36 -5.72 -9.55 5.23
C ASP A 36 -6.91 -8.83 4.57
N LEU A 37 -7.66 -8.01 5.33
CA LEU A 37 -8.72 -7.18 4.79
C LEU A 37 -8.17 -6.15 3.79
N LEU A 38 -7.10 -5.44 4.15
CA LEU A 38 -6.48 -4.45 3.28
C LEU A 38 -6.00 -5.06 1.96
N LYS A 39 -5.32 -6.21 2.02
CA LYS A 39 -4.90 -6.98 0.83
C LYS A 39 -6.08 -7.32 -0.06
N ALA A 40 -7.14 -7.86 0.54
CA ALA A 40 -8.35 -8.22 -0.21
C ALA A 40 -8.97 -7.02 -0.94
N LEU A 41 -9.10 -5.88 -0.24
CA LEU A 41 -9.67 -4.65 -0.81
C LEU A 41 -8.82 -4.10 -1.95
N CYS A 42 -7.49 -4.03 -1.75
CA CYS A 42 -6.57 -3.52 -2.78
C CYS A 42 -6.53 -4.43 -4.01
N LEU A 43 -6.47 -5.74 -3.84
CA LEU A 43 -6.50 -6.70 -4.95
C LEU A 43 -7.85 -6.67 -5.67
N TYR A 44 -8.95 -6.53 -4.95
CA TYR A 44 -10.28 -6.39 -5.57
C TYR A 44 -10.35 -5.14 -6.45
N VAL A 45 -9.92 -4.00 -5.96
CA VAL A 45 -9.90 -2.75 -6.73
C VAL A 45 -8.95 -2.86 -7.93
N TYR A 46 -7.79 -3.50 -7.75
CA TYR A 46 -6.82 -3.68 -8.82
C TYR A 46 -7.38 -4.54 -9.97
N GLU A 47 -8.10 -5.62 -9.68
CA GLU A 47 -8.63 -6.54 -10.68
C GLU A 47 -9.96 -6.07 -11.30
N GLU A 48 -10.89 -5.63 -10.45
CA GLU A 48 -12.28 -5.40 -10.86
C GLU A 48 -12.58 -3.96 -11.33
N TYR A 49 -11.71 -2.99 -10.98
CA TYR A 49 -11.94 -1.59 -11.34
C TYR A 49 -11.21 -1.21 -12.62
N PRO A 50 -11.74 -0.24 -13.41
CA PRO A 50 -11.03 0.28 -14.56
C PRO A 50 -9.70 0.95 -14.14
N PRO A 51 -8.67 0.99 -15.03
CA PRO A 51 -7.32 1.44 -14.67
C PRO A 51 -7.26 2.80 -13.97
N GLU A 52 -8.09 3.75 -14.38
CA GLU A 52 -8.17 5.10 -13.81
C GLU A 52 -8.75 5.13 -12.38
N GLN A 53 -9.41 4.06 -11.95
CA GLN A 53 -9.96 3.91 -10.61
C GLN A 53 -9.17 2.93 -9.73
N ARG A 54 -8.06 2.39 -10.20
CA ARG A 54 -7.17 1.50 -9.43
C ARG A 54 -6.34 2.28 -8.44
N THR A 55 -7.01 2.91 -7.49
CA THR A 55 -6.37 3.78 -6.51
C THR A 55 -6.57 3.28 -5.08
N PHE A 56 -5.66 3.66 -4.20
CA PHE A 56 -5.77 3.34 -2.78
C PHE A 56 -7.02 3.99 -2.15
N ALA A 57 -7.39 5.17 -2.64
CA ALA A 57 -8.61 5.85 -2.22
C ALA A 57 -9.88 5.05 -2.54
N GLU A 58 -9.92 4.33 -3.67
CA GLU A 58 -11.08 3.48 -4.00
C GLU A 58 -11.17 2.25 -3.08
N ALA A 59 -10.04 1.65 -2.70
CA ALA A 59 -10.03 0.58 -1.69
C ALA A 59 -10.58 1.09 -0.33
N TYR A 60 -10.19 2.30 0.07
CA TYR A 60 -10.73 2.94 1.27
C TYR A 60 -12.21 3.26 1.17
N LYS A 61 -12.68 3.77 0.03
CA LYS A 61 -14.11 4.03 -0.19
C LYS A 61 -14.93 2.74 -0.14
N LEU A 62 -14.40 1.64 -0.68
CA LEU A 62 -15.04 0.33 -0.60
C LEU A 62 -15.21 -0.10 0.86
N LEU A 63 -14.18 0.09 1.69
CA LEU A 63 -14.23 -0.19 3.13
C LEU A 63 -15.30 0.64 3.85
N LEU A 64 -15.36 1.96 3.57
CA LEU A 64 -16.27 2.87 4.27
C LEU A 64 -17.75 2.71 3.85
N ASN A 65 -18.00 2.43 2.57
CA ASN A 65 -19.35 2.45 1.99
C ASN A 65 -20.05 1.10 2.08
N LYS A 66 -19.38 0.04 2.53
CA LYS A 66 -19.94 -1.31 2.62
C LYS A 66 -19.97 -1.80 4.06
N SER A 67 -21.09 -2.39 4.46
CA SER A 67 -21.13 -3.17 5.71
C SER A 67 -20.32 -4.46 5.55
N VAL A 68 -20.01 -5.11 6.68
CA VAL A 68 -19.33 -6.42 6.68
C VAL A 68 -20.10 -7.43 5.83
N ASP A 69 -21.42 -7.51 5.98
CA ASP A 69 -22.28 -8.43 5.22
C ASP A 69 -22.26 -8.15 3.70
N MET A 70 -22.16 -6.87 3.33
CA MET A 70 -22.02 -6.50 1.91
C MET A 70 -20.64 -6.90 1.37
N LEU A 71 -19.58 -6.72 2.14
CA LEU A 71 -18.25 -7.19 1.78
C LEU A 71 -18.24 -8.72 1.64
N ASP A 72 -18.76 -9.45 2.63
CA ASP A 72 -18.90 -10.91 2.56
C ASP A 72 -19.61 -11.32 1.24
N SER A 73 -20.71 -10.68 0.91
CA SER A 73 -21.47 -10.99 -0.32
C SER A 73 -20.70 -10.69 -1.61
N ILE A 74 -19.85 -9.64 -1.63
CA ILE A 74 -19.01 -9.30 -2.78
C ILE A 74 -17.94 -10.37 -2.97
N PHE A 75 -17.18 -10.69 -1.92
CA PHE A 75 -16.04 -11.59 -2.01
C PHE A 75 -16.44 -13.07 -2.15
N GLU A 76 -17.59 -13.48 -1.64
CA GLU A 76 -18.14 -14.82 -1.85
C GLU A 76 -18.42 -15.11 -3.34
N ARG A 77 -18.92 -14.10 -4.07
CA ARG A 77 -19.25 -14.22 -5.50
C ARG A 77 -18.04 -14.30 -6.41
N LEU A 78 -16.87 -13.92 -5.93
CA LEU A 78 -15.65 -13.97 -6.74
C LEU A 78 -15.28 -15.41 -7.13
N PRO A 79 -14.69 -15.63 -8.30
CA PRO A 79 -14.14 -16.92 -8.71
C PRO A 79 -13.13 -17.45 -7.68
N THR A 80 -12.98 -18.76 -7.57
CA THR A 80 -12.07 -19.38 -6.60
C THR A 80 -10.61 -18.98 -6.80
N ASN A 81 -10.22 -18.71 -8.04
CA ASN A 81 -8.87 -18.28 -8.40
C ASN A 81 -8.65 -16.76 -8.36
N HIS A 82 -9.65 -15.99 -7.93
CA HIS A 82 -9.49 -14.53 -7.84
C HIS A 82 -8.50 -14.16 -6.72
N PRO A 83 -7.48 -13.29 -6.99
CA PRO A 83 -6.41 -12.97 -6.03
C PRO A 83 -6.91 -12.45 -4.68
N ALA A 84 -7.97 -11.64 -4.69
CA ALA A 84 -8.54 -11.06 -3.48
C ALA A 84 -9.28 -12.07 -2.58
N LYS A 85 -9.66 -13.25 -3.12
CA LYS A 85 -10.50 -14.20 -2.39
C LYS A 85 -9.77 -14.86 -1.23
N GLY A 86 -8.50 -15.24 -1.41
CA GLY A 86 -7.69 -15.87 -0.37
C GLY A 86 -7.53 -14.98 0.88
N PRO A 87 -6.99 -13.76 0.75
CA PRO A 87 -6.90 -12.83 1.87
C PRO A 87 -8.25 -12.56 2.53
N TYR A 88 -9.32 -12.35 1.74
CA TYR A 88 -10.64 -12.14 2.31
C TYR A 88 -11.14 -13.33 3.13
N GLN A 89 -10.89 -14.57 2.69
CA GLN A 89 -11.25 -15.77 3.45
C GLN A 89 -10.52 -15.87 4.79
N LEU A 90 -9.27 -15.39 4.90
CA LEU A 90 -8.55 -15.32 6.16
C LEU A 90 -9.20 -14.31 7.10
N PHE A 91 -9.48 -13.09 6.63
CA PHE A 91 -10.25 -12.09 7.36
C PHE A 91 -11.62 -12.64 7.79
N ALA A 92 -12.35 -13.30 6.89
CA ALA A 92 -13.68 -13.83 7.14
C ALA A 92 -13.72 -14.87 8.29
N LYS A 93 -12.65 -15.65 8.48
CA LYS A 93 -12.54 -16.61 9.58
C LYS A 93 -12.44 -15.94 10.96
N ALA A 94 -12.07 -14.68 11.03
CA ALA A 94 -12.00 -13.91 12.27
C ALA A 94 -13.36 -13.33 12.69
N GLU A 95 -14.45 -14.11 12.61
CA GLU A 95 -15.86 -13.67 12.79
C GLU A 95 -16.09 -12.76 13.99
N LYS A 96 -15.49 -13.08 15.13
CA LYS A 96 -15.71 -12.32 16.37
C LYS A 96 -15.12 -10.91 16.36
N VAL A 97 -14.18 -10.64 15.47
CA VAL A 97 -13.43 -9.37 15.42
C VAL A 97 -13.56 -8.63 14.09
N LYS A 98 -14.29 -9.16 13.11
CA LYS A 98 -14.49 -8.52 11.80
C LYS A 98 -14.88 -7.05 11.91
N GLY A 99 -15.89 -6.73 12.74
CA GLY A 99 -16.35 -5.36 12.93
C GLY A 99 -15.27 -4.44 13.49
N ASN A 100 -14.48 -4.94 14.45
CA ASN A 100 -13.38 -4.19 15.03
C ASN A 100 -12.24 -3.98 14.03
N ALA A 101 -11.91 -5.00 13.22
CA ALA A 101 -10.89 -4.89 12.19
C ALA A 101 -11.30 -3.91 11.07
N VAL A 102 -12.57 -3.90 10.66
CA VAL A 102 -13.08 -2.90 9.70
C VAL A 102 -12.95 -1.50 10.27
N LEU A 103 -13.33 -1.29 11.53
CA LEU A 103 -13.22 0.01 12.21
C LEU A 103 -11.77 0.43 12.41
N GLY A 104 -10.90 -0.50 12.85
CA GLY A 104 -9.47 -0.27 13.04
C GLY A 104 -8.79 0.14 11.74
N LEU A 105 -8.98 -0.65 10.69
CA LEU A 105 -8.44 -0.33 9.35
C LEU A 105 -8.99 1.00 8.83
N GLY A 106 -10.28 1.27 9.01
CA GLY A 106 -10.89 2.56 8.64
C GLY A 106 -10.24 3.74 9.34
N THR A 107 -9.90 3.58 10.62
CA THR A 107 -9.19 4.61 11.41
C THR A 107 -7.76 4.81 10.93
N ARG A 108 -7.01 3.73 10.66
CA ARG A 108 -5.64 3.80 10.12
C ARG A 108 -5.58 4.53 8.78
N LEU A 109 -6.57 4.28 7.94
CA LEU A 109 -6.62 4.83 6.58
C LEU A 109 -7.34 6.19 6.49
N GLN A 110 -7.71 6.81 7.62
CA GLN A 110 -8.46 8.08 7.61
C GLN A 110 -7.74 9.24 6.89
N ILE A 111 -6.42 9.17 6.75
CA ILE A 111 -5.63 10.11 5.94
C ILE A 111 -6.15 10.19 4.50
N LEU A 112 -6.71 9.10 3.97
CA LEU A 112 -7.31 9.04 2.65
C LEU A 112 -8.65 9.80 2.51
N GLN A 113 -9.16 10.39 3.60
CA GLN A 113 -10.26 11.35 3.53
C GLN A 113 -9.80 12.72 3.02
N ASN A 114 -8.49 13.01 3.14
CA ASN A 114 -7.91 14.24 2.63
C ASN A 114 -7.88 14.20 1.09
N LYS A 115 -8.54 15.19 0.45
CA LYS A 115 -8.63 15.28 -1.02
C LYS A 115 -7.27 15.44 -1.70
N LEU A 116 -6.32 16.13 -1.07
CA LEU A 116 -4.97 16.26 -1.62
C LEU A 116 -4.25 14.91 -1.61
N VAL A 117 -4.38 14.14 -0.52
CA VAL A 117 -3.81 12.78 -0.44
C VAL A 117 -4.43 11.88 -1.52
N GLN A 118 -5.76 11.92 -1.68
CA GLN A 118 -6.41 11.17 -2.77
C GLN A 118 -5.85 11.58 -4.14
N GLN A 119 -5.66 12.87 -4.38
CA GLN A 119 -5.14 13.37 -5.65
C GLN A 119 -3.71 12.92 -5.90
N ILE A 120 -2.78 13.12 -4.96
CA ILE A 120 -1.37 12.72 -5.14
C ILE A 120 -1.17 11.21 -5.20
N THR A 121 -2.10 10.41 -4.67
CA THR A 121 -2.05 8.95 -4.72
C THR A 121 -2.88 8.34 -5.84
N SER A 122 -3.58 9.15 -6.65
CA SER A 122 -4.46 8.66 -7.73
C SER A 122 -3.72 8.28 -9.01
N HIS A 123 -2.54 8.83 -9.24
CA HIS A 123 -1.76 8.62 -10.45
C HIS A 123 -0.26 8.55 -10.11
N THR A 124 0.55 8.20 -11.08
CA THR A 124 2.00 8.09 -10.96
C THR A 124 2.66 9.14 -11.84
N ASP A 125 3.28 10.15 -11.22
CA ASP A 125 4.03 11.20 -11.89
C ASP A 125 5.55 10.96 -11.83
N ILE A 126 5.99 10.04 -10.97
CA ILE A 126 7.40 9.80 -10.65
C ILE A 126 7.77 8.38 -11.06
N ASP A 127 8.72 8.23 -12.00
CA ASP A 127 9.31 6.92 -12.30
C ASP A 127 10.33 6.54 -11.21
N LEU A 128 9.93 5.65 -10.30
CA LEU A 128 10.79 5.18 -9.20
C LEU A 128 12.03 4.41 -9.68
N SER A 129 12.08 3.98 -10.94
CA SER A 129 13.24 3.30 -11.50
C SER A 129 14.22 4.24 -12.22
N LEU A 130 13.81 5.49 -12.48
CA LEU A 130 14.61 6.46 -13.23
C LEU A 130 15.99 6.73 -12.64
N PRO A 131 16.17 6.88 -11.30
CA PRO A 131 17.51 7.15 -10.74
C PRO A 131 18.53 6.07 -11.04
N GLY A 132 18.09 4.82 -11.22
CA GLY A 132 18.98 3.72 -11.61
C GLY A 132 19.30 3.64 -13.10
N LYS A 133 18.60 4.42 -13.95
CA LYS A 133 18.76 4.46 -15.42
C LYS A 133 19.48 5.72 -15.88
N GLU A 134 19.20 6.87 -15.24
CA GLU A 134 19.66 8.18 -15.64
C GLU A 134 20.14 8.99 -14.44
N LYS A 135 21.05 9.95 -14.68
CA LYS A 135 21.51 10.86 -13.63
C LYS A 135 20.43 11.87 -13.29
N CYS A 136 19.82 11.69 -12.13
CA CYS A 136 18.80 12.59 -11.59
C CYS A 136 18.93 12.69 -10.06
N ALA A 137 18.15 13.59 -9.45
CA ALA A 137 18.05 13.71 -8.00
C ALA A 137 16.58 13.85 -7.61
N TYR A 138 16.15 13.06 -6.63
CA TYR A 138 14.84 13.16 -6.01
C TYR A 138 14.98 13.79 -4.62
N PHE A 139 14.18 14.79 -4.36
CA PHE A 139 14.10 15.46 -3.07
C PHE A 139 12.74 15.17 -2.44
N CYS A 140 12.73 14.33 -1.41
CA CYS A 140 11.54 14.06 -0.61
C CYS A 140 11.59 14.99 0.61
N ILE A 141 10.70 15.98 0.64
CA ILE A 141 10.63 16.94 1.74
C ILE A 141 9.43 16.59 2.61
N THR A 142 9.68 16.26 3.86
CA THR A 142 8.66 15.95 4.88
C THR A 142 8.59 17.07 5.91
N SER A 143 7.50 17.13 6.67
CA SER A 143 7.34 18.12 7.73
C SER A 143 7.88 17.58 9.05
N ASP A 144 8.70 18.35 9.74
CA ASP A 144 9.19 18.00 11.08
C ASP A 144 8.12 18.19 12.17
N GLN A 145 7.02 18.88 11.83
CA GLN A 145 5.98 19.26 12.79
C GLN A 145 4.73 18.39 12.69
N ASP A 146 4.56 17.64 11.60
CA ASP A 146 3.33 16.90 11.32
C ASP A 146 3.66 15.54 10.69
N SER A 147 3.52 14.48 11.49
CA SER A 147 3.73 13.09 11.09
C SER A 147 2.58 12.50 10.24
N THR A 148 1.53 13.28 9.98
CA THR A 148 0.33 12.79 9.27
C THR A 148 0.68 12.16 7.91
N PHE A 149 1.73 12.66 7.25
CA PHE A 149 2.13 12.22 5.91
C PHE A 149 3.33 11.26 5.91
N ASP A 150 3.87 10.88 7.06
CA ASP A 150 5.06 10.01 7.15
C ASP A 150 4.84 8.66 6.47
N MET A 151 3.64 8.10 6.55
CA MET A 151 3.26 6.88 5.84
C MET A 151 3.51 7.01 4.32
N LEU A 152 3.22 8.18 3.72
CA LEU A 152 3.43 8.38 2.28
C LEU A 152 4.91 8.46 1.94
N ALA A 153 5.73 9.12 2.78
CA ALA A 153 7.18 9.17 2.63
C ALA A 153 7.80 7.78 2.77
N THR A 154 7.33 6.99 3.72
CA THR A 154 7.75 5.60 3.92
C THR A 154 7.38 4.72 2.72
N LEU A 155 6.16 4.83 2.20
CA LEU A 155 5.74 4.14 0.98
C LEU A 155 6.64 4.52 -0.20
N PHE A 156 6.87 5.83 -0.42
CA PHE A 156 7.72 6.31 -1.49
C PHE A 156 9.14 5.71 -1.39
N THR A 157 9.76 5.79 -0.22
CA THR A 157 11.13 5.31 0.00
C THR A 157 11.22 3.79 -0.16
N SER A 158 10.29 3.04 0.42
CA SER A 158 10.24 1.58 0.32
C SER A 158 10.10 1.12 -1.12
N PHE A 159 9.15 1.71 -1.87
CA PHE A 159 8.94 1.34 -3.28
C PHE A 159 10.09 1.79 -4.17
N LEU A 160 10.71 2.95 -3.90
CA LEU A 160 11.91 3.40 -4.61
C LEU A 160 13.04 2.37 -4.48
N ILE A 161 13.34 1.91 -3.25
CA ILE A 161 14.36 0.90 -3.00
C ILE A 161 14.03 -0.40 -3.72
N ILE A 162 12.80 -0.90 -3.59
CA ILE A 162 12.36 -2.16 -4.23
C ILE A 162 12.48 -2.07 -5.75
N LYS A 163 12.01 -0.98 -6.36
CA LYS A 163 12.08 -0.80 -7.83
C LYS A 163 13.53 -0.73 -8.32
N LEU A 164 14.42 -0.08 -7.58
CA LEU A 164 15.84 -0.04 -7.91
C LEU A 164 16.51 -1.40 -7.79
N VAL A 165 16.23 -2.16 -6.73
CA VAL A 165 16.74 -3.53 -6.56
C VAL A 165 16.22 -4.42 -7.69
N ARG A 166 14.93 -4.40 -8.00
CA ARG A 166 14.36 -5.16 -9.14
C ARG A 166 14.96 -4.74 -10.48
N LEU A 167 15.28 -3.47 -10.67
CA LEU A 167 15.97 -3.01 -11.87
C LEU A 167 17.37 -3.62 -11.96
N ALA A 168 18.13 -3.61 -10.86
CA ALA A 168 19.45 -4.24 -10.80
C ALA A 168 19.38 -5.75 -11.09
N ASP A 169 18.42 -6.46 -10.52
CA ASP A 169 18.24 -7.91 -10.73
C ASP A 169 17.96 -8.30 -12.18
N ARG A 170 17.44 -7.38 -12.98
CA ARG A 170 17.19 -7.59 -14.42
C ARG A 170 18.42 -7.36 -15.30
N THR A 171 19.52 -6.82 -14.77
CA THR A 171 20.78 -6.66 -15.51
C THR A 171 21.64 -7.91 -15.37
N GLU A 172 22.48 -8.18 -16.36
CA GLU A 172 23.40 -9.36 -16.36
C GLU A 172 24.35 -9.33 -15.16
N GLU A 173 24.84 -8.16 -14.80
CA GLU A 173 25.81 -7.96 -13.70
C GLU A 173 25.12 -7.78 -12.34
N ARG A 174 23.79 -7.71 -12.28
CA ARG A 174 22.97 -7.44 -11.09
C ARG A 174 23.37 -6.13 -10.39
N VAL A 175 23.72 -5.13 -11.17
CA VAL A 175 24.02 -3.77 -10.71
C VAL A 175 23.20 -2.74 -11.45
N LEU A 176 22.97 -1.59 -10.82
CA LEU A 176 22.27 -0.49 -11.48
C LEU A 176 23.17 0.13 -12.57
N PRO A 177 22.62 0.46 -13.77
CA PRO A 177 23.36 1.22 -14.80
C PRO A 177 23.90 2.54 -14.29
N VAL A 178 23.19 3.22 -13.40
CA VAL A 178 23.63 4.42 -12.69
C VAL A 178 23.60 4.15 -11.20
N PRO A 179 24.72 4.26 -10.47
CA PRO A 179 24.74 4.10 -9.02
C PRO A 179 23.86 5.14 -8.33
N VAL A 180 23.07 4.69 -7.36
CA VAL A 180 22.16 5.54 -6.58
C VAL A 180 22.66 5.66 -5.15
N SER A 181 22.77 6.91 -4.68
CA SER A 181 23.11 7.22 -3.28
C SER A 181 21.88 7.75 -2.56
N PHE A 182 21.56 7.18 -1.41
CA PHE A 182 20.51 7.68 -0.52
C PHE A 182 21.17 8.56 0.55
N ILE A 183 20.69 9.79 0.68
CA ILE A 183 21.05 10.71 1.76
C ILE A 183 19.78 10.83 2.62
N LEU A 184 19.79 10.17 3.76
CA LEU A 184 18.65 10.05 4.66
C LEU A 184 18.93 10.91 5.89
N ASP A 185 18.41 12.13 5.85
CA ASP A 185 18.37 13.01 7.01
C ASP A 185 17.16 12.64 7.86
N GLU A 186 17.30 12.61 9.18
CA GLU A 186 16.26 12.19 10.12
C GLU A 186 15.64 10.81 9.82
N PHE A 187 16.48 9.86 9.41
CA PHE A 187 16.08 8.49 9.05
C PHE A 187 15.12 7.79 10.03
N PRO A 188 15.18 7.99 11.37
CA PRO A 188 14.22 7.37 12.29
C PRO A 188 12.75 7.72 12.01
N ASN A 189 12.49 8.85 11.35
CA ASN A 189 11.15 9.32 11.05
C ASN A 189 10.57 8.72 9.76
N ILE A 190 11.40 8.04 8.96
CA ILE A 190 10.97 7.48 7.66
C ILE A 190 10.32 6.09 7.81
N GLY A 191 10.50 5.40 8.96
CA GLY A 191 9.82 4.12 9.24
C GLY A 191 10.18 2.95 8.29
N VAL A 192 11.39 2.94 7.73
CA VAL A 192 11.89 1.89 6.81
C VAL A 192 12.65 0.81 7.56
#